data_feef8977b836595c285a0c80bff3db37
#
_entry.id   feef8977b836595c285a0c80bff3db37
#
_cell.length_a   1.000
_cell.length_b   1.000
_cell.length_c   1.000
_cell.angle_alpha   90.00
_cell.angle_beta   90.00
_cell.angle_gamma   90.00
#
_symmetry.space_group_name_H-M   'P 1'
#
loop_
_entity.id
_entity.type
_entity.pdbx_description
1 polymer ?
#
loop_
_entity_poly.entity_id
_entity_poly.type
_entity_poly.pdbx_seq_one_letter_code
_entity_poly.pdbx_strand_id
1 'polypeptide(L)'
;MYPNISYLIEDLTGLYIPLPIQTFGFCVALAFLFGSYFISLELKRKEKLGLIGSTKVDKIIGQKISNQQILISLLIGFLIGYKLLDAIIHYSDFVNNPQTFILSSRGSIIGGILGSIFSCYRDIRNNKKTRLEKPKKITIDIHPHELVGNLIMVAAISGIIGAKIFHNLENIDDFIKDPIN
;
A
#
# COMPACT_ATOMS: atom_id res chain seq x y z
N MET A 1 15.37 14.28 -19.67
CA MET A 1 14.37 13.41 -18.98
C MET A 1 14.90 13.14 -17.58
N TYR A 2 14.14 13.45 -16.54
CA TYR A 2 14.62 13.33 -15.16
C TYR A 2 14.33 11.91 -14.63
N PRO A 3 15.35 11.09 -14.33
CA PRO A 3 15.15 9.74 -13.82
C PRO A 3 14.55 9.74 -12.41
N ASN A 4 14.92 10.73 -11.59
CA ASN A 4 14.45 10.89 -10.21
C ASN A 4 13.88 12.29 -10.00
N ILE A 5 12.93 12.40 -9.06
CA ILE A 5 12.32 13.68 -8.66
C ILE A 5 13.38 14.65 -8.10
N SER A 6 14.46 14.15 -7.49
CA SER A 6 15.57 14.97 -6.99
C SER A 6 16.17 15.90 -8.05
N TYR A 7 16.39 15.41 -9.28
CA TYR A 7 16.90 16.21 -10.38
C TYR A 7 15.90 17.23 -10.91
N LEU A 8 14.61 16.90 -10.87
CA LEU A 8 13.56 17.86 -11.22
C LEU A 8 13.49 19.03 -10.22
N ILE A 9 13.62 18.72 -8.92
CA ILE A 9 13.63 19.73 -7.86
C ILE A 9 14.89 20.62 -8.00
N GLU A 10 16.05 20.02 -8.23
CA GLU A 10 17.32 20.75 -8.43
C GLU A 10 17.22 21.73 -9.60
N ASP A 11 16.67 21.31 -10.74
CA ASP A 11 16.50 22.15 -11.92
C ASP A 11 15.53 23.32 -11.68
N LEU A 12 14.48 23.10 -10.91
CA LEU A 12 13.46 24.13 -10.60
C LEU A 12 13.88 25.08 -9.47
N THR A 13 14.62 24.61 -8.48
CA THR A 13 14.88 25.38 -7.24
C THR A 13 16.35 25.66 -6.99
N GLY A 14 17.27 25.03 -7.74
CA GLY A 14 18.70 25.09 -7.51
C GLY A 14 19.19 24.29 -6.28
N LEU A 15 18.29 23.55 -5.61
CA LEU A 15 18.59 22.76 -4.42
C LEU A 15 18.47 21.26 -4.72
N TYR A 16 19.58 20.52 -4.61
CA TYR A 16 19.54 19.07 -4.73
C TYR A 16 19.07 18.43 -3.41
N ILE A 17 17.88 17.83 -3.43
CA ILE A 17 17.33 17.07 -2.30
C ILE A 17 17.32 15.59 -2.69
N PRO A 18 18.14 14.72 -2.06
CA PRO A 18 18.23 13.30 -2.38
C PRO A 18 16.95 12.56 -1.93
N LEU A 19 16.01 12.37 -2.86
CA LEU A 19 14.76 11.63 -2.61
C LEU A 19 14.79 10.28 -3.31
N PRO A 20 14.39 9.18 -2.66
CA PRO A 20 14.33 7.85 -3.25
C PRO A 20 13.06 7.66 -4.12
N ILE A 21 12.71 8.68 -4.90
CA ILE A 21 11.47 8.73 -5.69
C ILE A 21 11.83 8.78 -7.17
N GLN A 22 11.58 7.68 -7.87
CA GLN A 22 11.70 7.65 -9.32
C GLN A 22 10.54 8.41 -9.96
N THR A 23 10.83 9.22 -10.97
CA THR A 23 9.85 10.09 -11.65
C THR A 23 8.70 9.28 -12.24
N PHE A 24 8.98 8.13 -12.85
CA PHE A 24 7.96 7.24 -13.39
C PHE A 24 6.99 6.75 -12.30
N GLY A 25 7.54 6.23 -11.19
CA GLY A 25 6.72 5.77 -10.06
C GLY A 25 5.86 6.88 -9.45
N PHE A 26 6.41 8.09 -9.36
CA PHE A 26 5.67 9.26 -8.91
C PHE A 26 4.49 9.61 -9.83
N CYS A 27 4.72 9.64 -11.15
CA CYS A 27 3.65 9.88 -12.12
C CYS A 27 2.55 8.81 -12.06
N VAL A 28 2.94 7.53 -11.90
CA VAL A 28 1.98 6.44 -11.74
C VAL A 28 1.15 6.62 -10.46
N ALA A 29 1.80 6.96 -9.34
CA ALA A 29 1.09 7.22 -8.08
C ALA A 29 0.09 8.39 -8.22
N LEU A 30 0.49 9.48 -8.87
CA LEU A 30 -0.41 10.59 -9.18
C LEU A 30 -1.59 10.16 -10.06
N ALA A 31 -1.35 9.34 -11.08
CA ALA A 31 -2.41 8.82 -11.95
C ALA A 31 -3.44 8.01 -11.13
N PHE A 32 -2.99 7.16 -10.21
CA PHE A 32 -3.88 6.43 -9.30
C PHE A 32 -4.65 7.36 -8.34
N LEU A 33 -4.01 8.39 -7.80
CA LEU A 33 -4.67 9.37 -6.93
C LEU A 33 -5.76 10.15 -7.67
N PHE A 34 -5.43 10.71 -8.84
CA PHE A 34 -6.42 11.42 -9.64
C PHE A 34 -7.51 10.50 -10.16
N GLY A 35 -7.16 9.32 -10.64
CA GLY A 35 -8.13 8.30 -11.07
C GLY A 35 -9.10 7.93 -9.95
N SER A 36 -8.60 7.69 -8.72
CA SER A 36 -9.45 7.39 -7.57
C SER A 36 -10.40 8.53 -7.22
N TYR A 37 -9.89 9.76 -7.28
CA TYR A 37 -10.70 10.94 -7.03
C TYR A 37 -11.85 11.08 -8.02
N PHE A 38 -11.56 11.00 -9.33
CA PHE A 38 -12.58 11.11 -10.37
C PHE A 38 -13.59 9.96 -10.34
N ILE A 39 -13.14 8.71 -10.11
CA ILE A 39 -14.04 7.57 -9.95
C ILE A 39 -14.96 7.79 -8.74
N SER A 40 -14.42 8.27 -7.61
CA SER A 40 -15.22 8.58 -6.42
C SER A 40 -16.28 9.64 -6.69
N LEU A 41 -15.94 10.71 -7.42
CA LEU A 41 -16.88 11.74 -7.81
C LEU A 41 -17.99 11.20 -8.72
N GLU A 42 -17.62 10.38 -9.71
CA GLU A 42 -18.59 9.81 -10.64
C GLU A 42 -19.53 8.82 -9.95
N LEU A 43 -19.03 7.99 -9.05
CA LEU A 43 -19.87 7.08 -8.26
C LEU A 43 -20.84 7.85 -7.36
N LYS A 44 -20.40 8.94 -6.72
CA LYS A 44 -21.30 9.84 -5.97
C LYS A 44 -22.37 10.45 -6.86
N ARG A 45 -21.99 10.87 -8.08
CA ARG A 45 -22.96 11.44 -9.05
C ARG A 45 -24.00 10.40 -9.47
N LYS A 46 -23.56 9.17 -9.81
CA LYS A 46 -24.46 8.07 -10.19
C LYS A 46 -25.40 7.66 -9.07
N GLU A 47 -24.91 7.64 -7.84
CA GLU A 47 -25.72 7.35 -6.66
C GLU A 47 -26.81 8.41 -6.45
N LYS A 48 -26.47 9.69 -6.58
CA LYS A 48 -27.45 10.80 -6.50
C LYS A 48 -28.51 10.73 -7.60
N LEU A 49 -28.17 10.20 -8.76
CA LEU A 49 -29.12 9.99 -9.88
C LEU A 49 -29.96 8.71 -9.73
N GLY A 50 -29.74 7.93 -8.65
CA GLY A 50 -30.45 6.67 -8.43
C GLY A 50 -30.04 5.52 -9.37
N LEU A 51 -28.93 5.67 -10.13
CA LEU A 51 -28.43 4.66 -11.05
C LEU A 51 -27.72 3.50 -10.34
N ILE A 52 -27.16 3.77 -9.16
CA ILE A 52 -26.51 2.79 -8.27
C ILE A 52 -26.96 3.08 -6.85
N GLY A 53 -27.08 2.05 -6.03
CA GLY A 53 -27.52 2.19 -4.62
C GLY A 53 -26.43 1.79 -3.64
N SER A 54 -26.63 2.18 -2.37
CA SER A 54 -25.85 1.66 -1.25
C SER A 54 -26.23 0.21 -0.95
N THR A 55 -25.27 -0.55 -0.40
CA THR A 55 -25.50 -1.94 0.04
C THR A 55 -25.44 -2.00 1.56
N LYS A 56 -26.45 -2.64 2.17
CA LYS A 56 -26.48 -2.88 3.61
C LYS A 56 -25.60 -4.06 3.98
N VAL A 57 -24.63 -3.82 4.87
CA VAL A 57 -23.73 -4.85 5.37
C VAL A 57 -23.79 -4.88 6.88
N ASP A 58 -23.99 -6.07 7.43
CA ASP A 58 -23.95 -6.27 8.87
C ASP A 58 -22.50 -6.33 9.36
N LYS A 59 -22.15 -5.42 10.23
CA LYS A 59 -20.82 -5.34 10.85
C LYS A 59 -20.93 -5.53 12.35
N ILE A 60 -20.09 -6.40 12.89
CA ILE A 60 -19.99 -6.55 14.34
C ILE A 60 -18.95 -5.59 14.86
N ILE A 61 -19.36 -4.67 15.71
CA ILE A 61 -18.48 -3.69 16.37
C ILE A 61 -18.21 -4.09 17.82
N GLY A 62 -17.08 -3.61 18.35
CA GLY A 62 -16.71 -3.82 19.74
C GLY A 62 -16.15 -5.21 20.05
N GLN A 63 -15.78 -5.99 19.02
CA GLN A 63 -15.12 -7.28 19.21
C GLN A 63 -13.72 -7.10 19.79
N LYS A 64 -13.31 -8.09 20.60
CA LYS A 64 -11.90 -8.25 21.01
C LYS A 64 -11.05 -8.57 19.79
N ILE A 65 -9.86 -8.00 19.74
CA ILE A 65 -8.89 -8.29 18.67
C ILE A 65 -8.61 -9.80 18.64
N SER A 66 -8.65 -10.38 17.43
CA SER A 66 -8.37 -11.80 17.21
C SER A 66 -6.87 -12.06 17.26
N ASN A 67 -6.47 -13.27 17.69
CA ASN A 67 -5.06 -13.70 17.63
C ASN A 67 -4.50 -13.64 16.21
N GLN A 68 -5.32 -13.94 15.19
CA GLN A 68 -4.94 -13.81 13.78
C GLN A 68 -4.62 -12.35 13.41
N GLN A 69 -5.44 -11.40 13.86
CA GLN A 69 -5.17 -9.98 13.61
C GLN A 69 -3.88 -9.52 14.28
N ILE A 70 -3.61 -9.98 15.51
CA ILE A 70 -2.35 -9.68 16.21
C ILE A 70 -1.15 -10.26 15.43
N LEU A 71 -1.26 -11.51 14.96
CA LEU A 71 -0.20 -12.15 14.19
C LEU A 71 0.08 -11.39 12.88
N ILE A 72 -0.96 -11.02 12.15
CA ILE A 72 -0.83 -10.23 10.92
C ILE A 72 -0.18 -8.87 11.20
N SER A 73 -0.60 -8.19 12.27
CA SER A 73 0.01 -6.91 12.68
C SER A 73 1.50 -7.05 13.03
N LEU A 74 1.87 -8.13 13.72
CA LEU A 74 3.27 -8.43 14.04
C LEU A 74 4.09 -8.66 12.77
N LEU A 75 3.58 -9.46 11.83
CA LEU A 75 4.26 -9.74 10.56
C LEU A 75 4.42 -8.50 9.69
N ILE A 76 3.35 -7.73 9.52
CA ILE A 76 3.40 -6.48 8.73
C ILE A 76 4.33 -5.47 9.41
N GLY A 77 4.22 -5.31 10.72
CA GLY A 77 5.08 -4.42 11.49
C GLY A 77 6.55 -4.82 11.39
N PHE A 78 6.84 -6.14 11.42
CA PHE A 78 8.18 -6.66 11.23
C PHE A 78 8.74 -6.30 9.86
N LEU A 79 8.01 -6.60 8.78
CA LEU A 79 8.47 -6.35 7.40
C LEU A 79 8.73 -4.86 7.17
N ILE A 80 7.82 -4.00 7.61
CA ILE A 80 7.97 -2.55 7.46
C ILE A 80 9.15 -2.05 8.29
N GLY A 81 9.22 -2.41 9.56
CA GLY A 81 10.30 -1.97 10.45
C GLY A 81 11.68 -2.49 10.02
N TYR A 82 11.74 -3.74 9.53
CA TYR A 82 12.95 -4.37 9.00
C TYR A 82 13.56 -3.57 7.85
N LYS A 83 12.74 -3.11 6.92
CA LYS A 83 13.17 -2.30 5.77
C LYS A 83 13.36 -0.83 6.13
N LEU A 84 12.48 -0.27 6.93
CA LEU A 84 12.50 1.15 7.27
C LEU A 84 13.77 1.53 8.04
N LEU A 85 14.14 0.75 9.07
CA LEU A 85 15.34 1.06 9.85
C LEU A 85 16.61 0.90 9.02
N ASP A 86 16.68 -0.12 8.16
CA ASP A 86 17.81 -0.29 7.25
C ASP A 86 17.92 0.85 6.23
N ALA A 87 16.78 1.31 5.71
CA ALA A 87 16.71 2.46 4.79
C ALA A 87 17.18 3.78 5.46
N ILE A 88 16.93 3.95 6.76
CA ILE A 88 17.42 5.11 7.50
C ILE A 88 18.94 5.02 7.73
N ILE A 89 19.45 3.85 8.10
CA ILE A 89 20.88 3.64 8.38
C ILE A 89 21.70 3.75 7.09
N HIS A 90 21.21 3.17 5.99
CA HIS A 90 21.89 3.13 4.69
C HIS A 90 21.14 3.98 3.65
N TYR A 91 20.84 5.22 4.03
CA TYR A 91 20.00 6.11 3.23
C TYR A 91 20.56 6.37 1.82
N SER A 92 21.88 6.48 1.66
CA SER A 92 22.53 6.65 0.36
C SER A 92 22.26 5.48 -0.60
N ASP A 93 22.36 4.26 -0.09
CA ASP A 93 22.09 3.05 -0.90
C ASP A 93 20.62 2.99 -1.32
N PHE A 94 19.73 3.36 -0.39
CA PHE A 94 18.29 3.42 -0.64
C PHE A 94 17.92 4.46 -1.70
N VAL A 95 18.51 5.66 -1.66
CA VAL A 95 18.25 6.73 -2.66
C VAL A 95 18.77 6.36 -4.04
N ASN A 96 19.96 5.73 -4.11
CA ASN A 96 20.57 5.37 -5.39
C ASN A 96 19.79 4.29 -6.14
N ASN A 97 19.33 3.25 -5.44
CA ASN A 97 18.60 2.13 -6.04
C ASN A 97 17.44 1.63 -5.15
N PRO A 98 16.31 2.39 -5.08
CA PRO A 98 15.21 2.07 -4.17
C PRO A 98 14.59 0.70 -4.43
N GLN A 99 14.46 0.31 -5.68
CA GLN A 99 13.86 -0.98 -6.07
C GLN A 99 14.71 -2.15 -5.59
N THR A 100 16.00 -2.15 -5.92
CA THR A 100 16.93 -3.21 -5.50
C THR A 100 17.03 -3.27 -4.00
N PHE A 101 17.03 -2.12 -3.31
CA PHE A 101 17.06 -2.04 -1.85
C PHE A 101 15.81 -2.68 -1.21
N ILE A 102 14.61 -2.35 -1.69
CA ILE A 102 13.34 -2.87 -1.17
C ILE A 102 13.21 -4.38 -1.43
N LEU A 103 13.59 -4.84 -2.62
CA LEU A 103 13.47 -6.25 -3.02
C LEU A 103 14.60 -7.14 -2.48
N SER A 104 15.71 -6.56 -2.00
CA SER A 104 16.80 -7.33 -1.40
C SER A 104 16.35 -8.05 -0.13
N SER A 105 17.05 -9.11 0.26
CA SER A 105 16.88 -9.77 1.56
C SER A 105 17.53 -8.99 2.73
N ARG A 106 18.30 -7.93 2.42
CA ARG A 106 18.94 -7.05 3.41
C ARG A 106 17.90 -6.29 4.23
N GLY A 107 18.18 -6.09 5.51
CA GLY A 107 17.34 -5.32 6.44
C GLY A 107 17.83 -5.42 7.87
N SER A 108 17.22 -4.68 8.77
CA SER A 108 17.57 -4.61 10.19
C SER A 108 16.59 -5.44 11.04
N ILE A 109 17.08 -6.53 11.66
CA ILE A 109 16.28 -7.36 12.59
C ILE A 109 15.77 -6.50 13.77
N ILE A 110 16.59 -5.59 14.27
CA ILE A 110 16.21 -4.67 15.36
C ILE A 110 15.01 -3.80 14.90
N GLY A 111 15.08 -3.27 13.68
CA GLY A 111 13.98 -2.52 13.07
C GLY A 111 12.72 -3.36 12.95
N GLY A 112 12.84 -4.61 12.54
CA GLY A 112 11.71 -5.56 12.47
C GLY A 112 11.04 -5.78 13.82
N ILE A 113 11.82 -6.03 14.87
CA ILE A 113 11.30 -6.22 16.24
C ILE A 113 10.60 -4.96 16.75
N LEU A 114 11.20 -3.78 16.58
CA LEU A 114 10.61 -2.50 16.99
C LEU A 114 9.32 -2.21 16.21
N GLY A 115 9.30 -2.46 14.91
CA GLY A 115 8.13 -2.31 14.05
C GLY A 115 6.98 -3.26 14.45
N SER A 116 7.31 -4.51 14.80
CA SER A 116 6.35 -5.48 15.33
C SER A 116 5.69 -4.99 16.63
N ILE A 117 6.52 -4.59 17.59
CA ILE A 117 6.04 -4.09 18.89
C ILE A 117 5.15 -2.86 18.70
N PHE A 118 5.60 -1.91 17.88
CA PHE A 118 4.85 -0.68 17.62
C PHE A 118 3.50 -0.96 16.96
N SER A 119 3.47 -1.82 15.93
CA SER A 119 2.23 -2.18 15.22
C SER A 119 1.24 -2.88 16.15
N CYS A 120 1.71 -3.87 16.90
CA CYS A 120 0.89 -4.61 17.86
C CYS A 120 0.35 -3.68 18.97
N TYR A 121 1.20 -2.82 19.55
CA TYR A 121 0.79 -1.86 20.57
C TYR A 121 -0.29 -0.91 20.04
N ARG A 122 -0.11 -0.37 18.84
CA ARG A 122 -1.08 0.51 18.17
C ARG A 122 -2.44 -0.17 18.03
N ASP A 123 -2.46 -1.42 17.55
CA ASP A 123 -3.69 -2.15 17.29
C ASP A 123 -4.39 -2.57 18.58
N ILE A 124 -3.66 -3.00 19.59
CA ILE A 124 -4.21 -3.28 20.93
C ILE A 124 -4.80 -2.01 21.55
N ARG A 125 -4.09 -0.88 21.46
CA ARG A 125 -4.56 0.41 21.99
C ARG A 125 -5.83 0.87 21.28
N ASN A 126 -5.89 0.75 19.96
CA ASN A 126 -7.07 1.10 19.18
C ASN A 126 -8.26 0.18 19.52
N ASN A 127 -8.01 -1.12 19.64
CA ASN A 127 -9.06 -2.07 20.02
C ASN A 127 -9.61 -1.78 21.44
N LYS A 128 -8.73 -1.44 22.40
CA LYS A 128 -9.18 -1.05 23.75
C LYS A 128 -10.13 0.15 23.75
N LYS A 129 -9.94 1.11 22.84
CA LYS A 129 -10.82 2.29 22.72
C LYS A 129 -12.18 1.97 22.09
N THR A 130 -12.22 1.01 21.18
CA THR A 130 -13.43 0.67 20.42
C THR A 130 -14.16 -0.57 20.93
N ARG A 131 -13.57 -1.28 21.91
CA ARG A 131 -14.12 -2.49 22.50
C ARG A 131 -15.34 -2.16 23.36
N LEU A 132 -16.43 -2.91 23.14
CA LEU A 132 -17.63 -2.89 23.93
C LEU A 132 -17.66 -4.13 24.85
N GLU A 133 -18.33 -4.05 25.99
CA GLU A 133 -18.53 -5.19 26.89
C GLU A 133 -19.24 -6.35 26.18
N LYS A 134 -20.20 -6.02 25.33
CA LYS A 134 -20.89 -6.98 24.44
C LYS A 134 -20.76 -6.51 22.99
N PRO A 135 -20.22 -7.35 22.09
CA PRO A 135 -20.19 -7.03 20.68
C PRO A 135 -21.59 -6.75 20.15
N LYS A 136 -21.76 -5.67 19.42
CA LYS A 136 -23.04 -5.26 18.85
C LYS A 136 -23.01 -5.42 17.33
N LYS A 137 -24.02 -6.11 16.79
CA LYS A 137 -24.24 -6.17 15.35
C LYS A 137 -24.95 -4.90 14.92
N ILE A 138 -24.36 -4.16 14.00
CA ILE A 138 -24.93 -2.97 13.38
C ILE A 138 -24.97 -3.18 11.87
N THR A 139 -26.07 -2.75 11.26
CA THR A 139 -26.17 -2.68 9.81
C THR A 139 -25.69 -1.29 9.38
N ILE A 140 -24.70 -1.27 8.53
CA ILE A 140 -24.17 -0.02 7.94
C ILE A 140 -24.47 0.00 6.45
N ASP A 141 -24.82 1.15 5.95
CA ASP A 141 -24.95 1.36 4.50
C ASP A 141 -23.56 1.70 3.94
N ILE A 142 -23.08 0.85 3.04
CA ILE A 142 -21.81 1.08 2.32
C ILE A 142 -22.15 1.75 1.00
N HIS A 143 -21.65 2.95 0.81
CA HIS A 143 -21.81 3.70 -0.42
C HIS A 143 -20.79 3.28 -1.49
N PRO A 144 -21.15 3.26 -2.79
CA PRO A 144 -20.26 2.83 -3.86
C PRO A 144 -18.91 3.55 -3.89
N HIS A 145 -18.90 4.84 -3.57
CA HIS A 145 -17.67 5.64 -3.55
C HIS A 145 -16.70 5.27 -2.43
N GLU A 146 -17.16 4.63 -1.35
CA GLU A 146 -16.30 4.13 -0.25
C GLU A 146 -15.50 2.89 -0.67
N LEU A 147 -15.96 2.18 -1.72
CA LEU A 147 -15.29 0.99 -2.26
C LEU A 147 -14.19 1.31 -3.28
N VAL A 148 -14.01 2.58 -3.64
CA VAL A 148 -13.01 2.99 -4.66
C VAL A 148 -11.60 2.57 -4.26
N GLY A 149 -11.24 2.65 -2.98
CA GLY A 149 -9.93 2.19 -2.49
C GLY A 149 -9.69 0.70 -2.76
N ASN A 150 -10.69 -0.15 -2.48
CA ASN A 150 -10.61 -1.59 -2.75
C ASN A 150 -10.55 -1.87 -4.26
N LEU A 151 -11.34 -1.16 -5.06
CA LEU A 151 -11.36 -1.31 -6.52
C LEU A 151 -9.98 -0.98 -7.11
N ILE A 152 -9.35 0.10 -6.66
CA ILE A 152 -8.02 0.49 -7.13
C ILE A 152 -6.95 -0.50 -6.68
N MET A 153 -7.03 -1.01 -5.45
CA MET A 153 -6.12 -2.04 -4.97
C MET A 153 -6.19 -3.31 -5.84
N VAL A 154 -7.41 -3.78 -6.13
CA VAL A 154 -7.61 -4.94 -7.02
C VAL A 154 -7.10 -4.65 -8.42
N ALA A 155 -7.39 -3.47 -8.98
CA ALA A 155 -6.91 -3.06 -10.31
C ALA A 155 -5.37 -3.00 -10.37
N ALA A 156 -4.72 -2.43 -9.35
CA ALA A 156 -3.26 -2.35 -9.28
C ALA A 156 -2.62 -3.74 -9.21
N ILE A 157 -3.11 -4.61 -8.32
CA ILE A 157 -2.59 -5.98 -8.18
C ILE A 157 -2.79 -6.76 -9.49
N SER A 158 -4.00 -6.69 -10.07
CA SER A 158 -4.31 -7.37 -11.34
C SER A 158 -3.45 -6.86 -12.48
N GLY A 159 -3.18 -5.54 -12.52
CA GLY A 159 -2.30 -4.92 -13.50
C GLY A 159 -0.86 -5.42 -13.40
N ILE A 160 -0.31 -5.50 -12.18
CA ILE A 160 1.05 -6.02 -11.95
C ILE A 160 1.15 -7.50 -12.35
N ILE A 161 0.18 -8.32 -11.93
CA ILE A 161 0.15 -9.73 -12.29
C ILE A 161 0.02 -9.89 -13.81
N GLY A 162 -0.89 -9.15 -14.44
CA GLY A 162 -1.09 -9.18 -15.89
C GLY A 162 0.16 -8.75 -16.66
N ALA A 163 0.83 -7.70 -16.21
CA ALA A 163 2.09 -7.24 -16.82
C ALA A 163 3.20 -8.30 -16.72
N LYS A 164 3.33 -8.99 -15.58
CA LYS A 164 4.32 -10.08 -15.43
C LYS A 164 3.98 -11.28 -16.29
N ILE A 165 2.70 -11.66 -16.36
CA ILE A 165 2.25 -12.76 -17.24
C ILE A 165 2.56 -12.41 -18.70
N PHE A 166 2.22 -11.19 -19.13
CA PHE A 166 2.46 -10.76 -20.51
C PHE A 166 3.96 -10.71 -20.84
N HIS A 167 4.78 -10.18 -19.92
CA HIS A 167 6.23 -10.20 -20.06
C HIS A 167 6.79 -11.60 -20.24
N ASN A 168 6.32 -12.57 -19.43
CA ASN A 168 6.77 -13.96 -19.54
C ASN A 168 6.30 -14.62 -20.84
N LEU A 169 5.10 -14.26 -21.34
CA LEU A 169 4.60 -14.76 -22.64
C LEU A 169 5.39 -14.18 -23.82
N GLU A 170 5.80 -12.92 -23.74
CA GLU A 170 6.60 -12.26 -24.77
C GLU A 170 8.03 -12.82 -24.82
N ASN A 171 8.57 -13.20 -23.66
CA ASN A 171 9.94 -13.72 -23.50
C ASN A 171 9.92 -15.20 -23.05
N ILE A 172 9.15 -16.04 -23.75
CA ILE A 172 8.89 -17.42 -23.33
C ILE A 172 10.17 -18.28 -23.31
N ASP A 173 11.11 -18.01 -24.21
CA ASP A 173 12.39 -18.73 -24.29
C ASP A 173 13.27 -18.45 -23.07
N ASP A 174 13.24 -17.21 -22.56
CA ASP A 174 14.00 -16.82 -21.37
C ASP A 174 13.30 -17.32 -20.11
N PHE A 175 11.95 -17.30 -20.09
CA PHE A 175 11.15 -17.86 -19.00
C PHE A 175 11.36 -19.37 -18.82
N ILE A 176 11.51 -20.14 -19.92
CA ILE A 176 11.77 -21.59 -19.85
C ILE A 176 13.16 -21.86 -19.27
N LYS A 177 14.16 -21.01 -19.55
CA LYS A 177 15.54 -21.17 -19.05
C LYS A 177 15.68 -20.78 -17.58
N ASP A 178 14.97 -19.72 -17.15
CA ASP A 178 15.00 -19.21 -15.77
C ASP A 178 13.62 -18.68 -15.34
N PRO A 179 12.74 -19.56 -14.81
CA PRO A 179 11.35 -19.21 -14.49
C PRO A 179 11.22 -18.32 -13.25
N ILE A 180 12.32 -18.04 -12.53
CA ILE A 180 12.28 -17.27 -11.26
C ILE A 180 12.73 -15.82 -11.44
N ASN A 181 13.44 -15.48 -12.50
CA ASN A 181 13.94 -14.13 -12.78
C ASN A 181 12.96 -13.25 -13.61
#